data_2aa118fbff74a8ec14823e6b127e47de
#
_entry.id   2aa118fbff74a8ec14823e6b127e47de
#
_cell.length_a   1.000
_cell.length_b   1.000
_cell.length_c   1.000
_cell.angle_alpha   90.00
_cell.angle_beta   90.00
_cell.angle_gamma   90.00
#
_symmetry.space_group_name_H-M   'P 1'
#
loop_
_entity.id
_entity.type
_entity.pdbx_description
1 polymer ?
#
loop_
_entity_poly.entity_id
_entity_poly.type
_entity_poly.pdbx_seq_one_letter_code
_entity_poly.pdbx_strand_id
1 'polypeptide(L)'
;PVHHPRVAGVPAGRRAAPPPGARRRARRGVGLMAAVAIAAAAVGGGTATLVQQVTARDAPVAASSVVSGTNVSAGSTGTVAGVAAAVSPSIVEISASSASGASTGSGVIITADGEIVTNNHVISGASELTVRTSDGKAYEAEVVGTDPDKDLALVKLKDASGLRAATLGDSSRVKVGDEVVAIGSPEGLTGTVTSGIVSALDRDVTVAKDDGNGGGQDGQQRWDPRQGWPFEFGGRQFNGDTGSSKTTYKAIQTDASLNPGNSGGALINMSGEIIGINSAMYSPSSSSGSTAGSVGLGFAIPVDTLKADLDALRSGGTS
;
A
#
# COMPACT_ATOMS: atom_id res chain seq x y z
N PRO A 1 -7.81 45.29 49.43
CA PRO A 1 -7.82 44.22 50.41
C PRO A 1 -8.86 43.17 49.94
N VAL A 2 -8.39 42.09 49.44
CA VAL A 2 -9.26 40.99 49.02
C VAL A 2 -9.02 39.83 49.98
N HIS A 3 -10.09 39.47 50.67
CA HIS A 3 -10.16 38.37 51.64
C HIS A 3 -10.12 37.02 50.92
N HIS A 4 -9.19 36.13 51.28
CA HIS A 4 -9.23 34.70 50.98
C HIS A 4 -9.84 33.92 52.16
N PRO A 5 -10.82 33.03 51.94
CA PRO A 5 -11.28 32.13 53.01
C PRO A 5 -10.33 30.94 53.15
N ARG A 6 -9.99 30.61 54.39
CA ARG A 6 -9.26 29.42 54.80
C ARG A 6 -10.17 28.20 54.71
N VAL A 7 -9.68 27.14 54.07
CA VAL A 7 -10.32 25.82 54.06
C VAL A 7 -9.84 25.06 55.29
N ALA A 8 -10.79 24.56 56.10
CA ALA A 8 -10.56 23.78 57.31
C ALA A 8 -10.08 22.35 56.96
N GLY A 9 -9.11 21.89 57.78
CA GLY A 9 -8.53 20.55 57.65
C GLY A 9 -9.49 19.44 58.12
N VAL A 10 -9.45 18.30 57.39
CA VAL A 10 -10.13 17.07 57.68
C VAL A 10 -9.28 16.20 58.65
N PRO A 11 -9.82 15.67 59.75
CA PRO A 11 -9.05 14.85 60.71
C PRO A 11 -8.79 13.43 60.15
N ALA A 12 -7.59 12.93 60.40
CA ALA A 12 -7.13 11.60 60.05
C ALA A 12 -7.92 10.48 60.78
N GLY A 13 -8.61 9.64 60.00
CA GLY A 13 -9.28 8.45 60.49
C GLY A 13 -8.28 7.36 60.90
N ARG A 14 -8.42 6.85 62.10
CA ARG A 14 -7.67 5.71 62.70
C ARG A 14 -7.90 4.45 61.85
N ARG A 15 -6.82 3.81 61.42
CA ARG A 15 -6.85 2.44 60.83
C ARG A 15 -7.14 1.43 61.95
N ALA A 16 -8.21 0.64 61.82
CA ALA A 16 -8.48 -0.51 62.63
C ALA A 16 -7.64 -1.71 62.13
N ALA A 17 -7.07 -2.46 63.07
CA ALA A 17 -6.30 -3.68 62.81
C ALA A 17 -7.22 -4.84 62.43
N PRO A 18 -6.85 -5.73 61.48
CA PRO A 18 -7.67 -6.90 61.14
C PRO A 18 -7.52 -8.03 62.17
N PRO A 19 -8.56 -8.83 62.36
CA PRO A 19 -8.55 -9.93 63.33
C PRO A 19 -7.70 -11.12 62.88
N PRO A 20 -7.03 -11.86 63.77
CA PRO A 20 -6.27 -13.05 63.43
C PRO A 20 -7.17 -14.27 63.34
N GLY A 21 -7.21 -14.93 62.18
CA GLY A 21 -7.82 -16.25 62.14
C GLY A 21 -8.51 -16.66 60.83
N ALA A 22 -7.76 -16.91 59.77
CA ALA A 22 -8.26 -17.72 58.61
C ALA A 22 -7.11 -18.26 57.72
N ARG A 23 -6.10 -18.90 58.31
CA ARG A 23 -4.99 -19.47 57.51
C ARG A 23 -4.92 -20.99 57.51
N ARG A 24 -6.02 -21.74 57.46
CA ARG A 24 -5.93 -23.21 57.38
C ARG A 24 -6.84 -23.95 56.42
N ARG A 25 -7.61 -23.29 55.54
CA ARG A 25 -8.47 -24.03 54.58
C ARG A 25 -8.15 -23.93 53.10
N ALA A 26 -7.16 -23.13 52.69
CA ALA A 26 -6.84 -22.90 51.26
C ALA A 26 -5.87 -23.91 50.62
N ARG A 27 -5.26 -24.81 51.41
CA ARG A 27 -4.21 -25.72 50.85
C ARG A 27 -4.72 -27.07 50.32
N ARG A 28 -5.98 -27.46 50.60
CA ARG A 28 -6.54 -28.75 50.10
C ARG A 28 -7.23 -28.64 48.74
N GLY A 29 -7.69 -27.44 48.32
CA GLY A 29 -8.37 -27.25 47.04
C GLY A 29 -7.41 -27.15 45.84
N VAL A 30 -6.24 -26.58 46.03
CA VAL A 30 -5.26 -26.40 44.95
C VAL A 30 -4.63 -27.73 44.50
N GLY A 31 -4.41 -28.66 45.43
CA GLY A 31 -3.88 -29.99 45.08
C GLY A 31 -4.86 -30.84 44.28
N LEU A 32 -6.18 -30.73 44.55
CA LEU A 32 -7.20 -31.50 43.82
C LEU A 32 -7.37 -30.95 42.38
N MET A 33 -7.36 -29.64 42.21
CA MET A 33 -7.44 -29.01 40.87
C MET A 33 -6.23 -29.33 40.01
N ALA A 34 -5.02 -29.37 40.58
CA ALA A 34 -3.83 -29.76 39.87
C ALA A 34 -3.84 -31.24 39.44
N ALA A 35 -4.36 -32.14 40.29
CA ALA A 35 -4.50 -33.55 39.94
C ALA A 35 -5.52 -33.80 38.82
N VAL A 36 -6.63 -33.07 38.79
CA VAL A 36 -7.65 -33.17 37.73
C VAL A 36 -7.12 -32.61 36.42
N ALA A 37 -6.36 -31.53 36.44
CA ALA A 37 -5.72 -30.94 35.23
C ALA A 37 -4.68 -31.87 34.61
N ILE A 38 -3.87 -32.56 35.42
CA ILE A 38 -2.89 -33.55 34.94
C ILE A 38 -3.58 -34.79 34.36
N ALA A 39 -4.66 -35.27 34.98
CA ALA A 39 -5.41 -36.40 34.47
C ALA A 39 -6.15 -36.07 33.16
N ALA A 40 -6.70 -34.85 33.00
CA ALA A 40 -7.32 -34.40 31.77
C ALA A 40 -6.31 -34.22 30.62
N ALA A 41 -5.09 -33.76 30.89
CA ALA A 41 -4.02 -33.65 29.91
C ALA A 41 -3.51 -35.04 29.45
N ALA A 42 -3.45 -36.04 30.33
CA ALA A 42 -3.04 -37.39 29.98
C ALA A 42 -4.07 -38.12 29.12
N VAL A 43 -5.38 -37.93 29.38
CA VAL A 43 -6.46 -38.55 28.61
C VAL A 43 -6.69 -37.81 27.28
N GLY A 44 -6.62 -36.45 27.27
CA GLY A 44 -6.76 -35.64 26.05
C GLY A 44 -5.58 -35.76 25.09
N GLY A 45 -4.36 -35.80 25.62
CA GLY A 45 -3.14 -35.94 24.81
C GLY A 45 -2.98 -37.35 24.24
N GLY A 46 -3.36 -38.39 24.96
CA GLY A 46 -3.25 -39.78 24.50
C GLY A 46 -4.22 -40.13 23.37
N THR A 47 -5.45 -39.59 23.41
CA THR A 47 -6.42 -39.82 22.32
C THR A 47 -6.11 -39.12 21.05
N ALA A 48 -5.51 -37.88 21.10
CA ALA A 48 -5.11 -37.16 19.90
C ALA A 48 -3.96 -37.84 19.14
N THR A 49 -3.01 -38.42 19.86
CA THR A 49 -1.90 -39.18 19.24
C THR A 49 -2.33 -40.52 18.65
N LEU A 50 -3.29 -41.20 19.29
CA LEU A 50 -3.84 -42.46 18.76
C LEU A 50 -4.69 -42.25 17.50
N VAL A 51 -5.50 -41.19 17.43
CA VAL A 51 -6.28 -40.87 16.22
C VAL A 51 -5.36 -40.48 15.07
N GLN A 52 -4.28 -39.72 15.32
CA GLN A 52 -3.28 -39.42 14.28
C GLN A 52 -2.53 -40.65 13.76
N GLN A 53 -2.22 -41.63 14.63
CA GLN A 53 -1.55 -42.87 14.19
C GLN A 53 -2.45 -43.82 13.38
N VAL A 54 -3.76 -43.79 13.61
CA VAL A 54 -4.69 -44.65 12.87
C VAL A 54 -5.06 -44.07 11.49
N THR A 55 -5.09 -42.71 11.37
CA THR A 55 -5.40 -42.04 10.10
C THR A 55 -4.18 -41.82 9.20
N ALA A 56 -2.93 -42.05 9.68
CA ALA A 56 -1.70 -41.78 8.95
C ALA A 56 -1.16 -42.99 8.15
N ARG A 57 -1.98 -44.00 7.87
CA ARG A 57 -1.48 -45.21 7.19
C ARG A 57 -1.40 -45.14 5.68
N ASP A 58 -1.89 -44.07 5.01
CA ASP A 58 -1.88 -43.99 3.54
C ASP A 58 -1.58 -42.58 2.97
N ALA A 59 -0.80 -41.74 3.65
CA ALA A 59 -0.28 -40.51 3.05
C ALA A 59 1.23 -40.40 3.30
N PRO A 60 2.03 -40.01 2.29
CA PRO A 60 3.45 -39.79 2.48
C PRO A 60 3.64 -38.62 3.45
N VAL A 61 4.26 -38.88 4.58
CA VAL A 61 4.57 -37.86 5.61
C VAL A 61 5.64 -36.96 5.05
N ALA A 62 5.26 -35.77 4.61
CA ALA A 62 6.22 -34.68 4.44
C ALA A 62 6.68 -34.25 5.84
N ALA A 63 7.93 -34.53 6.16
CA ALA A 63 8.56 -34.09 7.39
C ALA A 63 8.48 -32.59 7.50
N SER A 64 7.76 -32.08 8.52
CA SER A 64 7.78 -30.67 8.90
C SER A 64 9.17 -30.34 9.43
N SER A 65 10.08 -29.96 8.55
CA SER A 65 11.33 -29.32 8.94
C SER A 65 11.00 -27.89 9.39
N VAL A 66 11.33 -27.56 10.62
CA VAL A 66 11.39 -26.19 11.14
C VAL A 66 12.39 -25.44 10.26
N VAL A 67 11.89 -24.64 9.31
CA VAL A 67 12.74 -23.88 8.40
C VAL A 67 13.10 -22.57 9.08
N SER A 68 14.33 -22.51 9.55
CA SER A 68 15.06 -21.25 9.70
C SER A 68 15.31 -20.67 8.32
N GLY A 69 14.77 -19.46 8.05
CA GLY A 69 15.26 -18.57 6.98
C GLY A 69 14.81 -18.94 5.56
N THR A 70 13.79 -18.21 5.10
CA THR A 70 13.62 -17.67 3.74
C THR A 70 14.14 -18.49 2.54
N ASN A 71 13.33 -19.44 2.11
CA ASN A 71 13.21 -19.75 0.69
C ASN A 71 11.72 -19.65 0.34
N VAL A 72 11.32 -18.50 -0.23
CA VAL A 72 9.99 -18.37 -0.85
C VAL A 72 10.05 -19.27 -2.09
N SER A 73 9.54 -20.49 -1.93
CA SER A 73 9.39 -21.43 -3.05
C SER A 73 8.53 -20.79 -4.14
N ALA A 74 8.89 -21.05 -5.40
CA ALA A 74 8.13 -20.72 -6.62
C ALA A 74 6.69 -21.28 -6.66
N GLY A 75 6.14 -21.74 -5.55
CA GLY A 75 4.79 -22.29 -5.36
C GLY A 75 3.79 -21.37 -4.66
N SER A 76 4.13 -20.09 -4.40
CA SER A 76 3.23 -19.14 -3.75
C SER A 76 2.53 -18.17 -4.70
N THR A 77 2.53 -18.42 -6.02
CA THR A 77 1.61 -17.81 -6.97
C THR A 77 0.19 -18.10 -6.51
N GLY A 78 -0.63 -17.03 -6.34
CA GLY A 78 -1.99 -17.13 -5.79
C GLY A 78 -2.13 -16.69 -4.33
N THR A 79 -1.06 -16.17 -3.71
CA THR A 79 -1.13 -15.49 -2.40
C THR A 79 -0.59 -14.07 -2.50
N VAL A 80 -1.14 -13.15 -1.68
CA VAL A 80 -0.67 -11.76 -1.60
C VAL A 80 0.84 -11.70 -1.34
N ALA A 81 1.35 -12.54 -0.42
CA ALA A 81 2.77 -12.59 -0.10
C ALA A 81 3.62 -13.06 -1.29
N GLY A 82 3.12 -14.04 -2.07
CA GLY A 82 3.81 -14.53 -3.25
C GLY A 82 3.84 -13.51 -4.38
N VAL A 83 2.71 -12.85 -4.65
CA VAL A 83 2.62 -11.74 -5.60
C VAL A 83 3.57 -10.62 -5.20
N ALA A 84 3.55 -10.21 -3.93
CA ALA A 84 4.43 -9.17 -3.42
C ALA A 84 5.91 -9.52 -3.61
N ALA A 85 6.33 -10.73 -3.22
CA ALA A 85 7.72 -11.17 -3.38
C ALA A 85 8.17 -11.23 -4.85
N ALA A 86 7.26 -11.59 -5.76
CA ALA A 86 7.54 -11.67 -7.19
C ALA A 86 7.67 -10.31 -7.86
N VAL A 87 6.79 -9.34 -7.49
CA VAL A 87 6.64 -8.08 -8.23
C VAL A 87 7.36 -6.90 -7.56
N SER A 88 7.52 -6.87 -6.23
CA SER A 88 8.20 -5.76 -5.55
C SER A 88 9.58 -5.39 -6.13
N PRO A 89 10.40 -6.33 -6.64
CA PRO A 89 11.65 -5.96 -7.29
C PRO A 89 11.49 -5.14 -8.57
N SER A 90 10.30 -5.09 -9.14
CA SER A 90 9.98 -4.28 -10.33
C SER A 90 9.32 -2.94 -9.99
N ILE A 91 9.08 -2.66 -8.69
CA ILE A 91 8.49 -1.40 -8.23
C ILE A 91 9.58 -0.51 -7.66
N VAL A 92 9.54 0.76 -8.02
CA VAL A 92 10.53 1.76 -7.63
C VAL A 92 9.87 2.95 -6.96
N GLU A 93 10.66 3.68 -6.18
CA GLU A 93 10.36 5.03 -5.70
C GLU A 93 10.91 6.03 -6.69
N ILE A 94 10.11 7.03 -7.03
CA ILE A 94 10.52 8.17 -7.85
C ILE A 94 10.47 9.43 -7.00
N SER A 95 11.60 10.09 -6.88
CA SER A 95 11.73 11.42 -6.27
C SER A 95 11.95 12.43 -7.39
N ALA A 96 11.02 13.36 -7.54
CA ALA A 96 11.04 14.41 -8.53
C ALA A 96 11.27 15.76 -7.84
N SER A 97 12.36 16.45 -8.19
CA SER A 97 12.73 17.74 -7.65
C SER A 97 12.49 18.84 -8.66
N SER A 98 11.89 19.96 -8.22
CA SER A 98 11.63 21.15 -9.02
C SER A 98 11.96 22.42 -8.24
N ALA A 99 11.98 23.56 -8.91
CA ALA A 99 12.15 24.86 -8.24
C ALA A 99 11.02 25.18 -7.25
N SER A 100 9.84 24.56 -7.41
CA SER A 100 8.66 24.76 -6.56
C SER A 100 8.56 23.77 -5.39
N GLY A 101 9.38 22.71 -5.36
CA GLY A 101 9.40 21.71 -4.31
C GLY A 101 9.78 20.32 -4.81
N ALA A 102 9.61 19.32 -3.96
CA ALA A 102 9.85 17.92 -4.29
C ALA A 102 8.52 17.13 -4.25
N SER A 103 8.37 16.19 -5.16
CA SER A 103 7.29 15.22 -5.22
C SER A 103 7.86 13.81 -5.09
N THR A 104 7.13 12.90 -4.48
CA THR A 104 7.49 11.49 -4.38
C THR A 104 6.33 10.62 -4.85
N GLY A 105 6.64 9.64 -5.66
CA GLY A 105 5.69 8.65 -6.15
C GLY A 105 6.37 7.32 -6.42
N SER A 106 5.67 6.45 -7.10
CA SER A 106 6.12 5.12 -7.48
C SER A 106 6.28 4.98 -8.98
N GLY A 107 6.93 3.91 -9.41
CA GLY A 107 7.02 3.52 -10.82
C GLY A 107 7.11 2.02 -10.98
N VAL A 108 6.86 1.56 -12.20
CA VAL A 108 6.94 0.15 -12.60
C VAL A 108 8.01 -0.02 -13.65
N ILE A 109 9.04 -0.82 -13.37
CA ILE A 109 10.09 -1.18 -14.34
C ILE A 109 9.46 -2.08 -15.39
N ILE A 110 9.52 -1.69 -16.67
CA ILE A 110 8.95 -2.47 -17.78
C ILE A 110 10.01 -3.07 -18.71
N THR A 111 11.29 -2.67 -18.57
CA THR A 111 12.41 -3.25 -19.32
C THR A 111 13.63 -3.46 -18.43
N ALA A 112 14.47 -4.45 -18.76
CA ALA A 112 15.67 -4.78 -17.99
C ALA A 112 16.77 -3.69 -18.06
N ASP A 113 16.69 -2.78 -18.99
CA ASP A 113 17.59 -1.63 -19.19
C ASP A 113 17.03 -0.32 -18.59
N GLY A 114 15.87 -0.40 -17.86
CA GLY A 114 15.40 0.68 -17.00
C GLY A 114 14.38 1.62 -17.59
N GLU A 115 13.51 1.18 -18.52
CA GLU A 115 12.28 1.92 -18.79
C GLU A 115 11.31 1.72 -17.63
N ILE A 116 10.73 2.80 -17.15
CA ILE A 116 9.82 2.84 -16.01
C ILE A 116 8.58 3.64 -16.39
N VAL A 117 7.42 3.05 -16.13
CA VAL A 117 6.13 3.75 -16.25
C VAL A 117 5.75 4.33 -14.90
N THR A 118 5.22 5.53 -14.93
CA THR A 118 4.65 6.23 -13.76
C THR A 118 3.48 7.13 -14.18
N ASN A 119 2.91 7.88 -13.25
CA ASN A 119 1.95 8.93 -13.60
C ASN A 119 2.66 10.22 -14.02
N ASN A 120 2.02 10.97 -14.93
CA ASN A 120 2.51 12.28 -15.34
C ASN A 120 2.61 13.24 -14.15
N HIS A 121 1.61 13.28 -13.27
CA HIS A 121 1.60 14.18 -12.12
C HIS A 121 2.75 13.92 -11.13
N VAL A 122 3.33 12.72 -11.09
CA VAL A 122 4.48 12.39 -10.22
C VAL A 122 5.73 13.14 -10.66
N ILE A 123 5.92 13.31 -11.98
CA ILE A 123 7.17 13.86 -12.56
C ILE A 123 7.00 15.24 -13.19
N SER A 124 5.77 15.75 -13.27
CA SER A 124 5.50 17.01 -13.95
C SER A 124 6.25 18.17 -13.31
N GLY A 125 6.85 19.02 -14.16
CA GLY A 125 7.63 20.18 -13.73
C GLY A 125 8.97 19.84 -13.05
N ALA A 126 9.36 18.56 -12.97
CA ALA A 126 10.62 18.15 -12.38
C ALA A 126 11.83 18.60 -13.25
N SER A 127 12.83 19.16 -12.59
CA SER A 127 14.13 19.44 -13.18
C SER A 127 15.14 18.31 -12.97
N GLU A 128 14.90 17.46 -11.97
CA GLU A 128 15.75 16.32 -11.63
C GLU A 128 14.89 15.16 -11.16
N LEU A 129 15.19 13.96 -11.63
CA LEU A 129 14.54 12.72 -11.25
C LEU A 129 15.56 11.76 -10.66
N THR A 130 15.30 11.29 -9.45
CA THR A 130 16.05 10.22 -8.79
C THR A 130 15.11 9.04 -8.57
N VAL A 131 15.51 7.87 -9.00
CA VAL A 131 14.76 6.62 -8.86
C VAL A 131 15.51 5.68 -7.94
N ARG A 132 14.82 5.17 -6.92
CA ARG A 132 15.35 4.19 -5.98
C ARG A 132 14.67 2.84 -6.20
N THR A 133 15.49 1.83 -6.45
CA THR A 133 15.04 0.44 -6.61
C THR A 133 14.84 -0.25 -5.26
N SER A 134 14.13 -1.38 -5.26
CA SER A 134 13.82 -2.15 -4.04
C SER A 134 15.06 -2.67 -3.29
N ASP A 135 16.21 -2.82 -3.96
CA ASP A 135 17.51 -3.16 -3.35
C ASP A 135 18.26 -1.94 -2.78
N GLY A 136 17.65 -0.76 -2.83
CA GLY A 136 18.16 0.49 -2.27
C GLY A 136 19.11 1.26 -3.17
N LYS A 137 19.39 0.79 -4.39
CA LYS A 137 20.20 1.54 -5.36
C LYS A 137 19.44 2.75 -5.87
N ALA A 138 20.15 3.87 -6.02
CA ALA A 138 19.63 5.09 -6.61
C ALA A 138 20.20 5.30 -8.01
N TYR A 139 19.36 5.74 -8.92
CA TYR A 139 19.69 6.06 -10.30
C TYR A 139 19.18 7.44 -10.65
N GLU A 140 19.91 8.18 -11.45
CA GLU A 140 19.36 9.32 -12.18
C GLU A 140 18.44 8.80 -13.29
N ALA A 141 17.39 9.55 -13.57
CA ALA A 141 16.46 9.23 -14.65
C ALA A 141 16.15 10.44 -15.52
N GLU A 142 15.77 10.15 -16.75
CA GLU A 142 15.33 11.16 -17.72
C GLU A 142 13.90 10.86 -18.18
N VAL A 143 13.11 11.91 -18.43
CA VAL A 143 11.79 11.77 -19.01
C VAL A 143 11.95 11.38 -20.48
N VAL A 144 11.35 10.26 -20.88
CA VAL A 144 11.30 9.82 -22.29
C VAL A 144 10.11 10.43 -22.99
N GLY A 145 8.93 10.38 -22.34
CA GLY A 145 7.72 10.96 -22.87
C GLY A 145 6.62 11.01 -21.82
N THR A 146 5.63 11.85 -22.08
CA THR A 146 4.47 12.05 -21.21
C THR A 146 3.18 12.05 -22.01
N ASP A 147 2.09 11.59 -21.42
CA ASP A 147 0.73 11.80 -21.87
C ASP A 147 -0.09 12.38 -20.70
N PRO A 148 -0.19 13.72 -20.62
CA PRO A 148 -0.96 14.38 -19.57
C PRO A 148 -2.48 14.09 -19.67
N ASP A 149 -2.99 13.70 -20.84
CA ASP A 149 -4.40 13.39 -21.04
C ASP A 149 -4.80 12.03 -20.44
N LYS A 150 -3.82 11.14 -20.27
CA LYS A 150 -4.01 9.83 -19.61
C LYS A 150 -3.34 9.74 -18.26
N ASP A 151 -2.70 10.83 -17.81
CA ASP A 151 -1.87 10.85 -16.60
C ASP A 151 -0.79 9.76 -16.59
N LEU A 152 -0.14 9.53 -17.75
CA LEU A 152 0.93 8.56 -17.94
C LEU A 152 2.26 9.23 -18.29
N ALA A 153 3.35 8.62 -17.85
CA ALA A 153 4.70 9.04 -18.23
C ALA A 153 5.64 7.84 -18.32
N LEU A 154 6.65 7.96 -19.18
CA LEU A 154 7.75 7.04 -19.34
C LEU A 154 9.04 7.73 -18.96
N VAL A 155 9.80 7.13 -18.05
CA VAL A 155 11.15 7.59 -17.70
C VAL A 155 12.17 6.50 -17.96
N LYS A 156 13.43 6.89 -18.17
CA LYS A 156 14.55 5.99 -18.44
C LYS A 156 15.64 6.22 -17.41
N LEU A 157 16.08 5.14 -16.77
CA LEU A 157 17.24 5.15 -15.88
C LEU A 157 18.55 5.30 -16.67
N LYS A 158 19.47 6.10 -16.15
CA LYS A 158 20.83 6.20 -16.68
C LYS A 158 21.67 5.03 -16.19
N ASP A 159 22.46 4.45 -17.06
CA ASP A 159 23.45 3.39 -16.77
C ASP A 159 22.86 2.16 -16.03
N ALA A 160 21.57 1.87 -16.22
CA ALA A 160 20.89 0.74 -15.61
C ALA A 160 20.91 -0.48 -16.54
N SER A 161 21.09 -1.66 -15.95
CA SER A 161 21.00 -2.94 -16.66
C SER A 161 20.67 -4.08 -15.70
N GLY A 162 20.11 -5.17 -16.25
CA GLY A 162 19.80 -6.38 -15.47
C GLY A 162 18.69 -6.18 -14.44
N LEU A 163 17.86 -5.15 -14.60
CA LEU A 163 16.72 -4.89 -13.75
C LEU A 163 15.61 -5.93 -13.98
N ARG A 164 14.81 -6.14 -12.94
CA ARG A 164 13.66 -7.04 -13.04
C ARG A 164 12.47 -6.29 -13.60
N ALA A 165 12.14 -6.55 -14.86
CA ALA A 165 10.95 -5.99 -15.50
C ALA A 165 9.68 -6.70 -15.01
N ALA A 166 8.61 -5.94 -14.82
CA ALA A 166 7.28 -6.47 -14.53
C ALA A 166 6.64 -7.08 -15.78
N THR A 167 5.75 -8.05 -15.57
CA THR A 167 4.90 -8.59 -16.64
C THR A 167 3.64 -7.75 -16.73
N LEU A 168 3.40 -7.13 -17.89
CA LEU A 168 2.16 -6.41 -18.19
C LEU A 168 1.07 -7.43 -18.57
N GLY A 169 0.00 -7.48 -17.79
CA GLY A 169 -1.14 -8.36 -17.97
C GLY A 169 -2.12 -7.87 -19.05
N ASP A 170 -3.38 -8.21 -18.90
CA ASP A 170 -4.49 -7.87 -19.80
C ASP A 170 -5.66 -7.34 -18.98
N SER A 171 -5.88 -6.02 -19.01
CA SER A 171 -6.94 -5.37 -18.24
C SER A 171 -8.34 -5.62 -18.80
N SER A 172 -8.47 -6.04 -20.06
CA SER A 172 -9.77 -6.40 -20.66
C SER A 172 -10.39 -7.67 -20.07
N ARG A 173 -9.57 -8.49 -19.40
CA ARG A 173 -10.01 -9.75 -18.77
C ARG A 173 -10.40 -9.59 -17.30
N VAL A 174 -10.12 -8.44 -16.72
CA VAL A 174 -10.39 -8.13 -15.30
C VAL A 174 -11.90 -8.05 -15.06
N LYS A 175 -12.33 -8.58 -13.92
CA LYS A 175 -13.75 -8.58 -13.50
C LYS A 175 -13.91 -7.98 -12.12
N VAL A 176 -15.09 -7.42 -11.87
CA VAL A 176 -15.50 -7.01 -10.52
C VAL A 176 -15.49 -8.22 -9.60
N GLY A 177 -14.84 -8.08 -8.45
CA GLY A 177 -14.64 -9.15 -7.47
C GLY A 177 -13.31 -9.88 -7.60
N ASP A 178 -12.52 -9.66 -8.66
CA ASP A 178 -11.18 -10.23 -8.78
C ASP A 178 -10.28 -9.70 -7.65
N GLU A 179 -9.54 -10.60 -6.99
CA GLU A 179 -8.55 -10.22 -5.98
C GLU A 179 -7.36 -9.51 -6.64
N VAL A 180 -6.92 -8.43 -5.99
CA VAL A 180 -5.80 -7.61 -6.47
C VAL A 180 -4.85 -7.24 -5.34
N VAL A 181 -3.60 -7.00 -5.72
CA VAL A 181 -2.55 -6.47 -4.85
C VAL A 181 -2.11 -5.12 -5.41
N ALA A 182 -2.10 -4.09 -4.58
CA ALA A 182 -1.51 -2.80 -4.94
C ALA A 182 -0.16 -2.67 -4.26
N ILE A 183 0.86 -2.30 -5.06
CA ILE A 183 2.22 -2.07 -4.58
C ILE A 183 2.68 -0.68 -5.01
N GLY A 184 3.26 0.04 -4.05
CA GLY A 184 3.94 1.30 -4.27
C GLY A 184 5.12 1.45 -3.33
N SER A 185 5.79 2.58 -3.43
CA SER A 185 6.99 2.90 -2.63
C SER A 185 6.88 4.32 -2.05
N PRO A 186 5.94 4.56 -1.10
CA PRO A 186 5.76 5.87 -0.51
C PRO A 186 6.91 6.24 0.43
N GLU A 187 7.50 7.42 0.25
CA GLU A 187 8.38 8.14 1.20
C GLU A 187 9.45 7.26 1.89
N GLY A 188 10.26 6.52 1.12
CA GLY A 188 11.35 5.69 1.67
C GLY A 188 10.88 4.36 2.28
N LEU A 189 9.59 4.05 2.25
CA LEU A 189 9.03 2.75 2.59
C LEU A 189 8.89 1.92 1.30
N THR A 190 10.03 1.47 0.77
CA THR A 190 10.07 0.62 -0.43
C THR A 190 9.19 -0.62 -0.25
N GLY A 191 8.18 -0.76 -1.14
CA GLY A 191 7.38 -1.97 -1.17
C GLY A 191 6.20 -2.00 -0.20
N THR A 192 5.49 -0.88 -0.02
CA THR A 192 4.18 -0.91 0.66
C THR A 192 3.22 -1.77 -0.16
N VAL A 193 2.72 -2.83 0.44
CA VAL A 193 1.81 -3.81 -0.16
C VAL A 193 0.44 -3.72 0.51
N THR A 194 -0.60 -3.58 -0.28
CA THR A 194 -1.99 -3.68 0.18
C THR A 194 -2.75 -4.65 -0.73
N SER A 195 -3.85 -5.19 -0.27
CA SER A 195 -4.70 -6.08 -1.06
C SER A 195 -6.16 -5.70 -0.93
N GLY A 196 -6.93 -6.05 -1.93
CA GLY A 196 -8.35 -5.80 -2.02
C GLY A 196 -8.94 -6.52 -3.23
N ILE A 197 -10.02 -5.99 -3.76
CA ILE A 197 -10.69 -6.50 -4.96
C ILE A 197 -10.88 -5.38 -5.98
N VAL A 198 -11.17 -5.76 -7.19
CA VAL A 198 -11.74 -4.87 -8.19
C VAL A 198 -13.18 -4.55 -7.78
N SER A 199 -13.44 -3.30 -7.41
CA SER A 199 -14.77 -2.85 -6.96
C SER A 199 -15.66 -2.46 -8.11
N ALA A 200 -15.09 -1.91 -9.20
CA ALA A 200 -15.80 -1.54 -10.43
C ALA A 200 -14.83 -1.36 -11.60
N LEU A 201 -15.37 -1.33 -12.81
CA LEU A 201 -14.64 -1.08 -14.06
C LEU A 201 -15.21 0.15 -14.76
N ASP A 202 -14.46 0.69 -15.71
CA ASP A 202 -14.86 1.78 -16.61
C ASP A 202 -15.34 3.04 -15.88
N ARG A 203 -14.76 3.33 -14.71
CA ARG A 203 -15.11 4.53 -13.94
C ARG A 203 -14.46 5.77 -14.57
N ASP A 204 -15.29 6.78 -14.86
CA ASP A 204 -14.79 8.09 -15.26
C ASP A 204 -14.17 8.78 -14.04
N VAL A 205 -12.86 8.99 -14.11
CA VAL A 205 -12.09 9.73 -13.11
C VAL A 205 -11.49 10.95 -13.79
N THR A 206 -11.81 12.13 -13.29
CA THR A 206 -11.27 13.39 -13.78
C THR A 206 -10.21 13.87 -12.81
N VAL A 207 -9.01 14.09 -13.29
CA VAL A 207 -7.87 14.60 -12.50
C VAL A 207 -7.43 15.97 -12.99
N ALA A 208 -6.75 16.71 -12.14
CA ALA A 208 -6.05 17.91 -12.57
C ALA A 208 -5.03 17.53 -13.66
N LYS A 209 -5.01 18.30 -14.77
CA LYS A 209 -4.02 18.14 -15.83
C LYS A 209 -2.84 19.06 -15.52
N ASP A 210 -1.67 18.51 -15.37
CA ASP A 210 -0.44 19.28 -15.20
C ASP A 210 0.32 19.31 -16.54
N ASP A 211 0.19 20.42 -17.25
CA ASP A 211 0.83 20.65 -18.56
C ASP A 211 2.30 21.09 -18.40
N GLY A 212 2.89 20.98 -17.21
CA GLY A 212 4.28 21.39 -16.94
C GLY A 212 4.50 22.91 -16.98
N ASN A 213 3.47 23.66 -17.31
CA ASN A 213 3.53 25.12 -17.41
C ASN A 213 2.98 25.76 -16.12
N GLY A 214 3.66 25.59 -15.01
CA GLY A 214 3.28 25.97 -13.64
C GLY A 214 2.80 27.42 -13.40
N GLY A 215 2.06 27.99 -14.35
CA GLY A 215 1.53 29.33 -14.37
C GLY A 215 0.02 29.42 -14.46
N GLY A 216 -0.72 28.68 -13.65
CA GLY A 216 -2.10 29.04 -13.36
C GLY A 216 -2.10 30.40 -12.64
N GLN A 217 -2.65 31.45 -13.28
CA GLN A 217 -2.70 32.83 -12.77
C GLN A 217 -3.61 33.01 -11.54
N ASP A 218 -4.16 31.93 -10.99
CA ASP A 218 -4.93 31.95 -9.74
C ASP A 218 -4.08 31.35 -8.62
N GLY A 219 -3.09 32.13 -8.19
CA GLY A 219 -2.07 31.77 -7.20
C GLY A 219 -2.59 31.55 -5.80
N GLN A 220 -3.37 30.49 -5.52
CA GLN A 220 -3.76 30.20 -4.14
C GLN A 220 -4.02 28.76 -3.72
N GLN A 221 -3.70 27.73 -4.48
CA GLN A 221 -3.64 26.40 -3.85
C GLN A 221 -2.42 25.63 -4.31
N ARG A 222 -1.32 25.76 -3.55
CA ARG A 222 -0.22 24.80 -3.59
C ARG A 222 -0.79 23.46 -3.20
N TRP A 223 -0.85 22.55 -4.16
CA TRP A 223 -1.14 21.16 -3.88
C TRP A 223 -0.12 20.62 -2.84
N ASP A 224 -0.64 19.97 -1.80
CA ASP A 224 0.18 19.28 -0.81
C ASP A 224 0.26 17.80 -1.21
N PRO A 225 1.42 17.27 -1.63
CA PRO A 225 1.59 15.88 -2.01
C PRO A 225 1.07 14.87 -0.98
N ARG A 226 0.99 15.28 0.30
CA ARG A 226 0.50 14.45 1.40
C ARG A 226 -1.00 14.25 1.40
N GLN A 227 -1.75 15.08 0.68
CA GLN A 227 -3.22 14.99 0.61
C GLN A 227 -3.72 14.13 -0.55
N GLY A 228 -2.83 13.62 -1.40
CA GLY A 228 -3.18 12.91 -2.62
C GLY A 228 -3.54 13.86 -3.78
N TRP A 229 -3.48 13.36 -5.00
CA TRP A 229 -3.75 14.16 -6.21
C TRP A 229 -5.22 14.55 -6.27
N PRO A 230 -5.57 15.82 -6.60
CA PRO A 230 -6.96 16.26 -6.74
C PRO A 230 -7.66 15.54 -7.89
N PHE A 231 -8.87 15.04 -7.62
CA PHE A 231 -9.68 14.36 -8.64
C PHE A 231 -11.18 14.56 -8.43
N GLU A 232 -11.95 14.33 -9.49
CA GLU A 232 -13.41 14.30 -9.46
C GLU A 232 -13.91 12.90 -9.81
N PHE A 233 -14.89 12.44 -9.04
CA PHE A 233 -15.56 11.17 -9.27
C PHE A 233 -17.02 11.27 -8.85
N GLY A 234 -17.94 10.80 -9.70
CA GLY A 234 -19.39 10.84 -9.43
C GLY A 234 -19.92 12.25 -9.20
N GLY A 235 -19.33 13.26 -9.83
CA GLY A 235 -19.72 14.67 -9.70
C GLY A 235 -19.27 15.34 -8.39
N ARG A 236 -18.35 14.72 -7.65
CA ARG A 236 -17.76 15.25 -6.40
C ARG A 236 -16.26 15.43 -6.56
N GLN A 237 -15.73 16.47 -5.96
CA GLN A 237 -14.30 16.73 -5.90
C GLN A 237 -13.70 16.09 -4.64
N PHE A 238 -12.49 15.56 -4.78
CA PHE A 238 -11.73 14.90 -3.73
C PHE A 238 -10.29 15.44 -3.70
N ASN A 239 -9.70 15.52 -2.53
CA ASN A 239 -8.33 15.99 -2.28
C ASN A 239 -8.04 17.42 -2.75
N GLY A 240 -9.06 18.23 -3.01
CA GLY A 240 -8.94 19.62 -3.45
C GLY A 240 -9.62 19.92 -4.78
N ASP A 241 -9.42 21.13 -5.28
CA ASP A 241 -9.92 21.57 -6.57
C ASP A 241 -9.03 21.04 -7.70
N THR A 242 -9.65 20.44 -8.71
CA THR A 242 -8.95 19.95 -9.92
C THR A 242 -8.55 21.07 -10.88
N GLY A 243 -8.92 22.32 -10.58
CA GLY A 243 -8.57 23.48 -11.41
C GLY A 243 -9.35 23.55 -12.73
N SER A 244 -8.90 24.42 -13.61
CA SER A 244 -9.51 24.64 -14.94
C SER A 244 -8.97 23.68 -16.02
N SER A 245 -7.71 23.21 -15.89
CA SER A 245 -7.11 22.22 -16.78
C SER A 245 -7.32 20.84 -16.19
N LYS A 246 -8.11 19.99 -16.86
CA LYS A 246 -8.53 18.66 -16.37
C LYS A 246 -8.45 17.65 -17.50
N THR A 247 -8.20 16.41 -17.11
CA THR A 247 -8.35 15.25 -17.98
C THR A 247 -9.23 14.18 -17.35
N THR A 248 -9.90 13.37 -18.19
CA THR A 248 -10.76 12.27 -17.73
C THR A 248 -10.34 10.98 -18.41
N TYR A 249 -10.10 9.96 -17.63
CA TYR A 249 -9.78 8.62 -18.12
C TYR A 249 -10.69 7.56 -17.50
N LYS A 250 -10.82 6.41 -18.18
CA LYS A 250 -11.50 5.24 -17.64
C LYS A 250 -10.59 4.50 -16.68
N ALA A 251 -11.07 4.22 -15.47
CA ALA A 251 -10.28 3.61 -14.42
C ALA A 251 -10.87 2.29 -13.93
N ILE A 252 -9.99 1.43 -13.43
CA ILE A 252 -10.31 0.30 -12.56
C ILE A 252 -10.45 0.87 -11.15
N GLN A 253 -11.60 0.66 -10.50
CA GLN A 253 -11.81 1.00 -9.09
C GLN A 253 -11.45 -0.19 -8.21
N THR A 254 -10.72 0.04 -7.12
CA THR A 254 -10.36 -0.97 -6.12
C THR A 254 -10.57 -0.45 -4.70
N ASP A 255 -10.82 -1.36 -3.77
CA ASP A 255 -10.81 -1.10 -2.33
C ASP A 255 -9.45 -1.42 -1.67
N ALA A 256 -8.48 -1.94 -2.43
CA ALA A 256 -7.10 -2.01 -1.96
C ALA A 256 -6.64 -0.62 -1.49
N SER A 257 -6.07 -0.55 -0.29
CA SER A 257 -5.69 0.73 0.32
C SER A 257 -4.57 1.40 -0.48
N LEU A 258 -4.89 2.47 -1.17
CA LEU A 258 -3.93 3.35 -1.80
C LEU A 258 -3.68 4.55 -0.87
N ASN A 259 -2.44 4.96 -0.72
CA ASN A 259 -2.02 6.11 0.07
C ASN A 259 -1.13 7.02 -0.78
N PRO A 260 -0.96 8.31 -0.42
CA PRO A 260 -0.02 9.19 -1.09
C PRO A 260 1.35 8.53 -1.22
N GLY A 261 1.97 8.62 -2.42
CA GLY A 261 3.19 7.91 -2.78
C GLY A 261 2.99 6.58 -3.53
N ASN A 262 1.79 5.98 -3.49
CA ASN A 262 1.47 4.80 -4.32
C ASN A 262 1.16 5.16 -5.78
N SER A 263 0.93 6.44 -6.11
CA SER A 263 0.73 6.92 -7.49
C SER A 263 1.91 6.53 -8.38
N GLY A 264 1.63 5.99 -9.56
CA GLY A 264 2.61 5.43 -10.49
C GLY A 264 3.01 3.99 -10.19
N GLY A 265 2.65 3.44 -9.03
CA GLY A 265 2.85 2.05 -8.68
C GLY A 265 1.86 1.11 -9.38
N ALA A 266 1.88 -0.16 -9.01
CA ALA A 266 1.15 -1.20 -9.70
C ALA A 266 -0.12 -1.65 -8.99
N LEU A 267 -1.19 -1.88 -9.76
CA LEU A 267 -2.29 -2.77 -9.43
C LEU A 267 -2.06 -4.11 -10.14
N ILE A 268 -2.10 -5.22 -9.40
CA ILE A 268 -1.57 -6.52 -9.81
C ILE A 268 -2.62 -7.59 -9.57
N ASN A 269 -2.80 -8.52 -10.51
CA ASN A 269 -3.63 -9.69 -10.32
C ASN A 269 -2.90 -10.78 -9.51
N MET A 270 -3.63 -11.83 -9.09
CA MET A 270 -3.06 -12.92 -8.30
C MET A 270 -2.08 -13.82 -9.06
N SER A 271 -1.91 -13.61 -10.38
CA SER A 271 -0.87 -14.24 -11.20
C SER A 271 0.45 -13.45 -11.20
N GLY A 272 0.49 -12.25 -10.58
CA GLY A 272 1.66 -11.37 -10.55
C GLY A 272 1.81 -10.49 -11.78
N GLU A 273 0.74 -10.31 -12.57
CA GLU A 273 0.73 -9.47 -13.75
C GLU A 273 0.15 -8.09 -13.42
N ILE A 274 0.75 -7.03 -13.96
CA ILE A 274 0.27 -5.66 -13.82
C ILE A 274 -1.00 -5.50 -14.64
N ILE A 275 -2.12 -5.16 -14.00
CA ILE A 275 -3.42 -4.90 -14.64
C ILE A 275 -3.78 -3.42 -14.66
N GLY A 276 -3.05 -2.59 -13.90
CA GLY A 276 -3.24 -1.14 -13.89
C GLY A 276 -2.10 -0.40 -13.23
N ILE A 277 -2.05 0.91 -13.47
CA ILE A 277 -1.14 1.86 -12.82
C ILE A 277 -1.96 2.68 -11.81
N ASN A 278 -1.59 2.60 -10.54
CA ASN A 278 -2.27 3.34 -9.47
C ASN A 278 -2.16 4.84 -9.73
N SER A 279 -3.28 5.57 -9.70
CA SER A 279 -3.28 7.01 -9.98
C SER A 279 -3.98 7.80 -8.88
N ALA A 280 -5.31 7.82 -8.84
CA ALA A 280 -6.08 8.62 -7.92
C ALA A 280 -6.58 7.79 -6.72
N MET A 281 -6.65 8.44 -5.55
CA MET A 281 -7.17 7.83 -4.33
C MET A 281 -7.85 8.88 -3.45
N TYR A 282 -8.87 8.50 -2.75
CA TYR A 282 -9.47 9.36 -1.74
C TYR A 282 -8.84 9.12 -0.36
N SER A 283 -8.25 10.18 0.18
CA SER A 283 -7.71 10.22 1.52
C SER A 283 -8.39 11.38 2.27
N PRO A 284 -9.38 11.11 3.13
CA PRO A 284 -10.07 12.18 3.86
C PRO A 284 -9.07 12.89 4.80
N SER A 285 -8.98 14.22 4.69
CA SER A 285 -8.25 15.03 5.65
C SER A 285 -9.03 15.06 6.96
N SER A 286 -8.38 14.72 8.08
CA SER A 286 -8.96 14.95 9.40
C SER A 286 -8.82 16.44 9.77
N SER A 287 -9.82 16.98 10.48
CA SER A 287 -9.82 18.36 10.99
C SER A 287 -8.65 18.66 11.94
N SER A 288 -7.85 17.66 12.31
CA SER A 288 -6.67 17.77 13.17
C SER A 288 -5.33 17.77 12.41
N GLY A 289 -5.33 17.88 11.08
CA GLY A 289 -4.10 17.95 10.26
C GLY A 289 -3.35 16.63 10.09
N SER A 290 -3.88 15.51 10.58
CA SER A 290 -3.38 14.18 10.25
C SER A 290 -4.12 13.64 9.03
N THR A 291 -3.41 13.16 8.02
CA THR A 291 -3.98 12.43 6.89
C THR A 291 -4.62 11.15 7.41
N ALA A 292 -5.93 11.00 7.24
CA ALA A 292 -6.57 9.72 7.44
C ALA A 292 -6.13 8.80 6.28
N GLY A 293 -5.89 7.52 6.57
CA GLY A 293 -5.55 6.52 5.54
C GLY A 293 -6.69 6.31 4.53
N SER A 294 -6.41 5.53 3.49
CA SER A 294 -7.37 5.15 2.45
C SER A 294 -8.69 4.64 3.04
N VAL A 295 -9.80 5.07 2.46
CA VAL A 295 -11.17 4.62 2.82
C VAL A 295 -11.71 3.57 1.84
N GLY A 296 -10.84 2.89 1.08
CA GLY A 296 -11.26 1.88 0.11
C GLY A 296 -11.80 2.47 -1.20
N LEU A 297 -11.36 3.66 -1.57
CA LEU A 297 -11.67 4.30 -2.85
C LEU A 297 -10.36 4.65 -3.56
N GLY A 298 -9.88 3.72 -4.36
CA GLY A 298 -8.68 3.83 -5.18
C GLY A 298 -9.01 3.59 -6.65
N PHE A 299 -8.21 4.20 -7.54
CA PHE A 299 -8.38 4.13 -8.99
C PHE A 299 -7.04 3.85 -9.64
N ALA A 300 -7.05 2.97 -10.66
CA ALA A 300 -5.89 2.64 -11.46
C ALA A 300 -6.20 2.79 -12.94
N ILE A 301 -5.26 3.32 -13.70
CA ILE A 301 -5.31 3.40 -15.17
C ILE A 301 -5.13 1.98 -15.71
N PRO A 302 -6.03 1.45 -16.56
CA PRO A 302 -5.91 0.10 -17.09
C PRO A 302 -4.60 -0.12 -17.86
N VAL A 303 -3.98 -1.29 -17.70
CA VAL A 303 -2.70 -1.58 -18.35
C VAL A 303 -2.80 -1.62 -19.88
N ASP A 304 -3.97 -1.91 -20.45
CA ASP A 304 -4.14 -1.89 -21.90
C ASP A 304 -4.15 -0.45 -22.45
N THR A 305 -4.61 0.54 -21.66
CA THR A 305 -4.43 1.97 -21.96
C THR A 305 -2.94 2.31 -22.05
N LEU A 306 -2.15 1.86 -21.05
CA LEU A 306 -0.71 2.04 -21.07
C LEU A 306 -0.06 1.37 -22.28
N LYS A 307 -0.38 0.12 -22.59
CA LYS A 307 0.18 -0.63 -23.72
C LYS A 307 -0.09 0.06 -25.05
N ALA A 308 -1.31 0.58 -25.23
CA ALA A 308 -1.67 1.32 -26.43
C ALA A 308 -0.89 2.65 -26.58
N ASP A 309 -0.39 3.19 -25.48
CA ASP A 309 0.30 4.48 -25.43
C ASP A 309 1.83 4.37 -25.42
N LEU A 310 2.39 3.18 -25.19
CA LEU A 310 3.84 2.98 -25.00
C LEU A 310 4.67 3.47 -26.19
N ASP A 311 4.23 3.25 -27.44
CA ASP A 311 4.97 3.67 -28.63
C ASP A 311 4.98 5.21 -28.76
N ALA A 312 3.87 5.87 -28.41
CA ALA A 312 3.79 7.33 -28.34
C ALA A 312 4.71 7.87 -27.24
N LEU A 313 4.67 7.30 -26.04
CA LEU A 313 5.55 7.68 -24.94
C LEU A 313 7.03 7.49 -25.28
N ARG A 314 7.41 6.41 -25.96
CA ARG A 314 8.78 6.15 -26.42
C ARG A 314 9.25 7.13 -27.49
N SER A 315 8.33 7.68 -28.27
CA SER A 315 8.65 8.68 -29.31
C SER A 315 8.69 10.13 -28.80
N GLY A 316 8.56 10.31 -27.47
CA GLY A 316 8.62 11.63 -26.84
C GLY A 316 7.26 12.14 -26.36
N GLY A 317 6.19 11.41 -26.63
CA GLY A 317 4.80 11.57 -26.25
C GLY A 317 4.41 13.00 -25.91
N THR A 318 3.77 13.70 -26.79
CA THR A 318 2.91 14.85 -26.49
C THR A 318 1.79 14.78 -27.48
N SER A 319 0.62 14.41 -27.05
CA SER A 319 -0.60 14.60 -27.83
C SER A 319 -1.13 16.00 -27.61
#